data_7d61afc8f9f8b1656861ea93922c6fef
#
_entry.id   7d61afc8f9f8b1656861ea93922c6fef
#
_cell.length_a   1.000
_cell.length_b   1.000
_cell.length_c   1.000
_cell.angle_alpha   90.00
_cell.angle_beta   90.00
_cell.angle_gamma   90.00
#
_symmetry.space_group_name_H-M   'P 1'
#
loop_
_entity.id
_entity.type
_entity.pdbx_description
1 polymer ?
#
loop_
_entity_poly.entity_id
_entity_poly.type
_entity_poly.pdbx_seq_one_letter_code
_entity_poly.pdbx_strand_id
1 'polypeptide(L)' 'MKIIGIRPSSFSGDRGDAVSGRNICLTYPLEKGEGLGSERIFVTDAKLNQWPYQPKVGDEVQVFYNRYGKCDGMVKT' A
#
# COMPACT_ATOMS: atom_id res chain seq x y z
N MET A 1 5.49 -9.25 -3.53
CA MET A 1 4.18 -8.74 -3.97
C MET A 1 4.36 -7.83 -5.16
N LYS A 2 3.41 -7.82 -6.06
CA LYS A 2 3.44 -6.96 -7.24
C LYS A 2 2.37 -5.88 -7.14
N ILE A 3 2.74 -4.63 -7.41
CA ILE A 3 1.79 -3.52 -7.43
C ILE A 3 1.04 -3.54 -8.75
N ILE A 4 -0.28 -3.69 -8.68
CA ILE A 4 -1.14 -3.75 -9.88
C ILE A 4 -2.01 -2.52 -10.06
N GLY A 5 -2.10 -1.66 -9.06
CA GLY A 5 -2.88 -0.43 -9.16
C GLY A 5 -2.56 0.51 -8.02
N ILE A 6 -2.64 1.80 -8.31
CA ILE A 6 -2.50 2.87 -7.32
C ILE A 6 -3.60 3.87 -7.59
N ARG A 7 -4.40 4.17 -6.56
CA ARG A 7 -5.52 5.08 -6.69
C ARG A 7 -5.44 6.18 -5.63
N PRO A 8 -5.45 7.44 -6.02
CA PRO A 8 -5.55 8.53 -5.06
C PRO A 8 -6.87 8.44 -4.28
N SER A 9 -6.82 8.71 -2.99
CA SER A 9 -8.00 8.69 -2.15
C SER A 9 -7.89 9.79 -1.10
N SER A 10 -9.01 10.45 -0.84
CA SER A 10 -9.08 11.44 0.22
C SER A 10 -10.41 11.31 0.93
N PHE A 11 -10.41 11.60 2.22
CA PHE A 11 -11.63 11.60 3.02
C PHE A 11 -11.50 12.61 4.15
N SER A 12 -12.63 13.03 4.69
CA SER A 12 -12.66 13.93 5.84
C SER A 12 -12.86 13.12 7.10
N GLY A 13 -12.03 13.39 8.11
CA GLY A 13 -12.19 12.79 9.42
C GLY A 13 -13.35 13.41 10.20
N ASP A 14 -13.66 12.82 11.35
CA ASP A 14 -14.79 13.26 12.21
C ASP A 14 -14.65 14.70 12.70
N ARG A 15 -13.44 15.23 12.68
CA ARG A 15 -13.16 16.61 13.10
C ARG A 15 -12.99 17.58 11.94
N GLY A 16 -13.39 17.19 10.73
CA GLY A 16 -13.23 18.01 9.54
C GLY A 16 -11.83 18.03 8.96
N ASP A 17 -10.91 17.25 9.51
CA ASP A 17 -9.55 17.14 8.97
C ASP A 17 -9.56 16.31 7.69
N ALA A 18 -9.01 16.85 6.61
CA ALA A 18 -8.89 16.10 5.38
C ALA A 18 -7.67 15.20 5.43
N VAL A 19 -7.86 13.92 5.10
CA VAL A 19 -6.78 12.95 4.98
C VAL A 19 -6.65 12.58 3.51
N SER A 20 -5.46 12.79 2.95
CA SER A 20 -5.15 12.43 1.57
C SER A 20 -4.09 11.34 1.55
N GLY A 21 -4.25 10.40 0.64
CA GLY A 21 -3.30 9.31 0.49
C GLY A 21 -3.58 8.51 -0.75
N ARG A 22 -3.03 7.31 -0.81
CA ARG A 22 -3.19 6.42 -1.95
C ARG A 22 -3.54 5.02 -1.48
N ASN A 23 -4.46 4.39 -2.20
CA ASN A 23 -4.72 2.97 -2.08
C ASN A 23 -3.81 2.25 -3.06
N ILE A 24 -3.00 1.34 -2.55
CA ILE A 24 -2.06 0.55 -3.33
C ILE A 24 -2.59 -0.87 -3.37
N CYS A 25 -2.88 -1.37 -4.56
CA CYS A 25 -3.37 -2.73 -4.76
C CYS A 25 -2.20 -3.63 -5.14
N LEU A 26 -2.07 -4.75 -4.43
CA LEU A 26 -0.97 -5.68 -4.58
C LEU A 26 -1.50 -7.08 -4.81
N THR A 27 -0.72 -7.89 -5.52
CA THR A 27 -0.99 -9.33 -5.68
C THR A 27 0.20 -10.14 -5.23
N TYR A 28 -0.07 -11.38 -4.84
CA TYR A 28 0.95 -12.34 -4.44
C TYR A 28 0.48 -13.75 -4.80
N PRO A 29 1.40 -14.69 -5.05
CA PRO A 29 1.00 -16.07 -5.31
C PRO A 29 0.47 -16.73 -4.05
N LEU A 30 -0.60 -17.50 -4.19
CA LEU A 30 -1.17 -18.26 -3.07
C LEU A 30 -0.35 -19.54 -2.87
N GLU A 31 0.10 -19.78 -1.62
CA GLU A 31 0.93 -20.95 -1.32
C GLU A 31 0.15 -22.27 -1.33
N LYS A 32 -1.11 -22.23 -0.91
CA LYS A 32 -1.94 -23.44 -0.77
C LYS A 32 -3.23 -23.37 -1.57
N GLY A 33 -3.22 -22.62 -2.65
CA GLY A 33 -4.40 -22.42 -3.49
C GLY A 33 -4.02 -22.26 -4.93
N GLU A 34 -5.00 -21.95 -5.75
CA GLU A 34 -4.80 -21.63 -7.14
C GLU A 34 -4.96 -20.14 -7.38
N GLY A 35 -4.13 -19.59 -8.27
CA GLY A 35 -4.21 -18.18 -8.64
C GLY A 35 -3.46 -17.26 -7.71
N LEU A 36 -3.94 -16.04 -7.61
CA LEU A 36 -3.28 -14.96 -6.87
C LEU A 36 -4.16 -14.45 -5.74
N GLY A 37 -3.53 -14.17 -4.62
CA GLY A 37 -4.16 -13.38 -3.57
C GLY A 37 -4.01 -11.89 -3.86
N SER A 38 -4.83 -11.07 -3.22
CA SER A 38 -4.75 -9.62 -3.38
C SER A 38 -4.87 -8.93 -2.04
N GLU A 39 -4.22 -7.79 -1.94
CA GLU A 39 -4.24 -6.95 -0.75
C GLU A 39 -4.30 -5.49 -1.17
N ARG A 40 -5.05 -4.68 -0.42
CA ARG A 40 -5.10 -3.24 -0.63
C ARG A 40 -4.62 -2.55 0.62
N ILE A 41 -3.67 -1.62 0.43
CA ILE A 41 -3.07 -0.86 1.51
C ILE A 41 -3.35 0.62 1.28
N PHE A 42 -3.80 1.33 2.32
CA PHE A 42 -3.91 2.77 2.28
C PHE A 42 -2.70 3.40 2.97
N VAL A 43 -2.04 4.32 2.28
CA VAL A 43 -0.88 5.05 2.82
C VAL A 43 -1.12 6.54 2.63
N THR A 44 -0.96 7.32 3.68
CA THR A 44 -1.10 8.78 3.61
C THR A 44 0.02 9.40 2.80
N ASP A 45 -0.25 10.55 2.18
CA ASP A 45 0.77 11.29 1.41
C ASP A 45 1.95 11.69 2.30
N ALA A 46 1.69 12.09 3.53
CA ALA A 46 2.74 12.45 4.47
C ALA A 46 3.69 11.27 4.72
N LYS A 47 3.14 10.06 4.86
CA LYS A 47 3.94 8.85 5.06
C LYS A 47 4.71 8.47 3.80
N LEU A 48 4.07 8.57 2.63
CA LEU A 48 4.73 8.31 1.34
C LEU A 48 5.92 9.23 1.12
N ASN A 49 5.80 10.49 1.49
CA ASN A 49 6.90 11.46 1.33
C ASN A 49 8.13 11.13 2.18
N GLN A 50 7.97 10.33 3.22
CA GLN A 50 9.06 9.90 4.08
C GLN A 50 9.76 8.64 3.58
N TRP A 51 9.13 7.92 2.65
CA TRP A 51 9.68 6.67 2.14
C TRP A 51 10.78 6.94 1.11
N PRO A 52 11.90 6.19 1.16
CA PRO A 52 12.95 6.30 0.13
C PRO A 52 12.51 5.74 -1.22
N TYR A 53 11.54 4.84 -1.22
CA TYR A 53 10.99 4.24 -2.43
C TYR A 53 9.58 4.79 -2.68
N GLN A 54 9.31 5.21 -3.91
CA GLN A 54 7.97 5.65 -4.29
C GLN A 54 7.29 4.55 -5.11
N PRO A 55 6.13 4.04 -4.66
CA PRO A 55 5.44 2.94 -5.34
C PRO A 55 5.08 3.27 -6.79
N LYS A 56 5.26 2.28 -7.68
CA LYS A 56 4.87 2.38 -9.09
C LYS A 56 4.19 1.10 -9.52
N VAL A 57 3.17 1.23 -10.37
CA VAL A 57 2.48 0.08 -10.94
C VAL A 57 3.46 -0.78 -11.74
N GLY A 58 3.42 -2.09 -11.52
CA GLY A 58 4.31 -3.05 -12.16
C GLY A 58 5.52 -3.44 -11.36
N ASP A 59 5.84 -2.71 -10.28
CA ASP A 59 7.01 -3.02 -9.46
C ASP A 59 6.75 -4.20 -8.54
N GLU A 60 7.78 -5.02 -8.36
CA GLU A 60 7.81 -6.04 -7.31
C GLU A 60 8.32 -5.39 -6.03
N VAL A 61 7.63 -5.61 -4.93
CA VAL A 61 7.94 -4.97 -3.66
C VAL A 61 7.82 -5.93 -2.49
N GLN A 62 8.50 -5.58 -1.42
CA GLN A 62 8.31 -6.19 -0.11
C GLN A 62 7.66 -5.16 0.81
N VAL A 63 6.60 -5.55 1.48
CA VAL A 63 5.84 -4.67 2.38
C VAL A 63 6.17 -5.03 3.82
N PHE A 64 6.41 -4.02 4.63
CA PHE A 64 6.68 -4.18 6.06
C PHE A 64 5.46 -3.70 6.84
N TYR A 65 5.09 -4.48 7.84
CA TYR A 65 3.95 -4.17 8.71
C TYR A 65 4.43 -3.88 10.12
N ASN A 66 3.75 -2.97 10.78
CA ASN A 66 4.01 -2.73 12.20
C ASN A 66 3.28 -3.77 13.04
N ARG A 67 3.44 -3.69 14.37
CA ARG A 67 2.81 -4.61 15.31
C ARG A 67 1.27 -4.55 15.32
N TYR A 68 0.69 -3.53 14.70
CA TYR A 68 -0.77 -3.39 14.56
C TYR A 68 -1.28 -3.91 13.23
N GLY A 69 -0.43 -4.53 12.42
CA GLY A 69 -0.82 -5.06 11.11
C GLY A 69 -0.96 -4.01 10.02
N LYS A 70 -0.51 -2.78 10.25
CA LYS A 70 -0.57 -1.71 9.26
C LYS A 70 0.75 -1.57 8.52
N CYS A 71 0.67 -1.18 7.25
CA CYS A 71 1.86 -0.97 6.43
C CYS A 71 2.73 0.13 7.01
N ASP A 72 3.98 -0.22 7.32
CA ASP A 72 4.95 0.69 7.90
C ASP A 72 6.06 1.08 6.93
N GLY A 73 6.18 0.37 5.83
CA GLY A 73 7.18 0.65 4.82
C GLY A 73 7.06 -0.29 3.64
N MET A 74 7.77 0.04 2.57
CA MET A 74 7.78 -0.75 1.35
C MET A 74 9.12 -0.53 0.65
N VAL A 75 9.70 -1.60 0.13
CA VAL A 75 10.93 -1.53 -0.65
C VAL A 75 10.77 -2.31 -1.94
N LYS A 76 11.44 -1.85 -2.97
CA LYS A 76 11.48 -2.54 -4.25
C LYS A 76 12.44 -3.73 -4.16
N THR A 77 11.98 -4.87 -4.61
CA THR A 77 12.81 -6.08 -4.65
C THR A 77 13.56 -6.22 -5.98
#